data_9a82822e97f10a31588e214460f111c7
#
_entry.id   9a82822e97f10a31588e214460f111c7
#
_cell.length_a   1.000
_cell.length_b   1.000
_cell.length_c   1.000
_cell.angle_alpha   90.00
_cell.angle_beta   90.00
_cell.angle_gamma   90.00
#
_symmetry.space_group_name_H-M   'P 1'
#
loop_
_entity.id
_entity.type
_entity.pdbx_description
1 polymer ?
#
loop_
_entity_poly.entity_id
_entity_poly.type
_entity_poly.pdbx_seq_one_letter_code
_entity_poly.pdbx_strand_id
1 'polypeptide(L)'
;LRQVHLWNLGFIKDKTKGKYKEIEDKISDALAFMEACGINSDNNRRLRSVNFYTSHEALLLPFEESMTRIDSTTGEYHDTSAHFVWIGDRTRQPDGAHVEFCRGIKNPIGLKCGPTMKPEELVRLCNILNSENEAGRLTLISRFGADNVQKYLPKLMQAIKKEGLKVIWSCDPMHGNTIKAATGFKTRPFESVLKEVKNFFAVSQAEKSYAGGLHIEMTGQDVTECTGGAQKISEDDLSNRYRTHCDPR
;
A
#
# COMPACT_ATOMS: atom_id res chain seq x y z
N LEU A 1 3.36 8.97 16.91
CA LEU A 1 2.46 9.99 17.49
C LEU A 1 3.18 10.97 18.41
N ARG A 2 4.16 10.54 19.22
CA ARG A 2 4.87 11.42 20.17
C ARG A 2 5.62 12.58 19.53
N GLN A 3 5.98 12.48 18.27
CA GLN A 3 6.73 13.51 17.56
C GLN A 3 5.85 14.28 16.55
N VAL A 4 4.53 14.25 16.74
CA VAL A 4 3.58 14.98 15.89
C VAL A 4 3.93 16.46 15.79
N HIS A 5 4.39 17.05 16.88
CA HIS A 5 4.85 18.45 16.93
C HIS A 5 6.11 18.73 16.10
N LEU A 6 6.87 17.67 15.71
CA LEU A 6 8.05 17.78 14.84
C LEU A 6 7.70 17.59 13.36
N TRP A 7 6.47 17.24 13.06
CA TRP A 7 6.07 17.05 11.66
C TRP A 7 6.15 18.36 10.90
N ASN A 8 6.90 18.32 9.80
CA ASN A 8 6.95 19.47 8.90
C ASN A 8 5.60 19.60 8.16
N LEU A 9 4.76 20.49 8.65
CA LEU A 9 3.43 20.78 8.07
C LEU A 9 3.50 21.83 6.95
N GLY A 10 4.69 22.19 6.47
CA GLY A 10 4.88 23.22 5.42
C GLY A 10 4.21 22.90 4.08
N PHE A 11 3.91 21.61 3.83
CA PHE A 11 3.20 21.15 2.63
C PHE A 11 1.67 21.28 2.72
N ILE A 12 1.13 21.58 3.90
CA ILE A 12 -0.32 21.66 4.12
C ILE A 12 -0.80 23.06 3.73
N LYS A 13 -1.80 23.11 2.83
CA LYS A 13 -2.46 24.36 2.44
C LYS A 13 -3.12 25.01 3.67
N ASP A 14 -3.10 26.36 3.74
CA ASP A 14 -3.56 27.13 4.90
C ASP A 14 -4.95 26.76 5.42
N LYS A 15 -5.88 26.40 4.53
CA LYS A 15 -7.25 25.98 4.91
C LYS A 15 -7.32 24.69 5.77
N THR A 16 -6.30 23.82 5.68
CA THR A 16 -6.26 22.56 6.42
C THR A 16 -5.28 22.59 7.59
N LYS A 17 -4.39 23.59 7.61
CA LYS A 17 -3.35 23.74 8.64
C LYS A 17 -3.93 23.86 10.05
N GLY A 18 -5.03 24.62 10.21
CA GLY A 18 -5.74 24.75 11.48
C GLY A 18 -6.27 23.43 12.02
N LYS A 19 -6.84 22.58 11.16
CA LYS A 19 -7.36 21.27 11.54
C LYS A 19 -6.24 20.31 11.96
N TYR A 20 -5.10 20.33 11.31
CA TYR A 20 -3.94 19.53 11.71
C TYR A 20 -3.38 19.99 13.05
N LYS A 21 -3.30 21.31 13.25
CA LYS A 21 -2.86 21.87 14.53
C LYS A 21 -3.79 21.48 15.68
N GLU A 22 -5.11 21.50 15.46
CA GLU A 22 -6.09 21.03 16.44
C GLU A 22 -5.89 19.55 16.81
N ILE A 23 -5.54 18.69 15.84
CA ILE A 23 -5.24 17.28 16.09
C ILE A 23 -3.92 17.15 16.86
N GLU A 24 -2.90 17.91 16.49
CA GLU A 24 -1.61 17.96 17.18
C GLU A 24 -1.77 18.37 18.64
N ASP A 25 -2.52 19.45 18.89
CA ASP A 25 -2.78 19.94 20.24
C ASP A 25 -3.51 18.88 21.09
N LYS A 26 -4.55 18.25 20.56
CA LYS A 26 -5.29 17.16 21.24
C LYS A 26 -4.41 15.95 21.58
N ILE A 27 -3.50 15.57 20.67
CA ILE A 27 -2.56 14.47 20.91
C ILE A 27 -1.56 14.87 22.00
N SER A 28 -1.04 16.10 21.95
CA SER A 28 -0.09 16.62 22.93
C SER A 28 -0.71 16.69 24.32
N ASP A 29 -1.94 17.19 24.44
CA ASP A 29 -2.69 17.24 25.69
C ASP A 29 -2.94 15.85 26.27
N ALA A 30 -3.34 14.88 25.42
CA ALA A 30 -3.56 13.50 25.83
C ALA A 30 -2.28 12.85 26.35
N LEU A 31 -1.15 13.06 25.68
CA LEU A 31 0.15 12.53 26.11
C LEU A 31 0.61 13.18 27.41
N ALA A 32 0.43 14.48 27.58
CA ALA A 32 0.75 15.21 28.82
C ALA A 32 -0.10 14.71 30.00
N PHE A 33 -1.40 14.48 29.79
CA PHE A 33 -2.27 13.88 30.78
C PHE A 33 -1.82 12.47 31.18
N MET A 34 -1.49 11.61 30.22
CA MET A 34 -0.97 10.27 30.50
C MET A 34 0.31 10.31 31.31
N GLU A 35 1.23 11.23 30.98
CA GLU A 35 2.48 11.42 31.70
C GLU A 35 2.24 11.89 33.16
N ALA A 36 1.31 12.81 33.33
CA ALA A 36 0.88 13.25 34.67
C ALA A 36 0.26 12.11 35.53
N CYS A 37 -0.38 11.13 34.85
CA CYS A 37 -0.86 9.90 35.49
C CYS A 37 0.24 8.84 35.72
N GLY A 38 1.49 9.16 35.43
CA GLY A 38 2.62 8.23 35.54
C GLY A 38 2.74 7.22 34.40
N ILE A 39 1.99 7.40 33.31
CA ILE A 39 2.04 6.53 32.11
C ILE A 39 2.91 7.19 31.05
N ASN A 40 4.13 6.71 30.90
CA ASN A 40 5.08 7.22 29.91
C ASN A 40 5.72 6.10 29.07
N SER A 41 6.63 6.48 28.17
CA SER A 41 7.29 5.51 27.28
C SER A 41 8.20 4.54 28.03
N ASP A 42 8.68 4.87 29.20
CA ASP A 42 9.66 4.06 29.91
C ASP A 42 8.98 2.91 30.62
N ASN A 43 7.77 3.14 31.12
CA ASN A 43 6.99 2.14 31.82
C ASN A 43 5.87 1.49 31.00
N ASN A 44 5.53 2.04 29.81
CA ASN A 44 4.51 1.46 28.94
C ASN A 44 5.06 1.22 27.51
N ARG A 45 5.34 -0.05 27.21
CA ARG A 45 5.86 -0.48 25.90
C ARG A 45 4.95 -0.05 24.75
N ARG A 46 3.63 -0.01 24.92
CA ARG A 46 2.68 0.39 23.86
C ARG A 46 2.87 1.82 23.38
N LEU A 47 3.43 2.69 24.20
CA LEU A 47 3.72 4.08 23.82
C LEU A 47 5.00 4.23 22.98
N ARG A 48 5.87 3.24 22.93
CA ARG A 48 7.15 3.28 22.21
C ARG A 48 7.30 2.23 21.12
N SER A 49 6.42 1.26 21.06
CA SER A 49 6.42 0.22 20.03
C SER A 49 5.28 0.41 19.05
N VAL A 50 5.53 0.11 17.79
CA VAL A 50 4.53 -0.03 16.75
C VAL A 50 4.61 -1.45 16.20
N ASN A 51 3.50 -1.99 15.75
CA ASN A 51 3.52 -3.23 15.00
C ASN A 51 4.19 -2.95 13.65
N PHE A 52 5.24 -3.70 13.36
CA PHE A 52 6.00 -3.58 12.14
C PHE A 52 6.08 -4.94 11.47
N TYR A 53 5.64 -5.00 10.22
CA TYR A 53 5.60 -6.23 9.42
C TYR A 53 6.38 -6.03 8.15
N THR A 54 7.06 -7.08 7.69
CA THR A 54 7.78 -7.10 6.42
C THR A 54 6.88 -7.56 5.30
N SER A 55 7.10 -7.04 4.09
CA SER A 55 6.36 -7.42 2.89
C SER A 55 7.20 -7.22 1.64
N HIS A 56 7.00 -8.06 0.62
CA HIS A 56 7.56 -7.88 -0.71
C HIS A 56 6.74 -8.59 -1.79
N GLU A 57 7.04 -8.31 -3.07
CA GLU A 57 6.50 -9.05 -4.19
C GLU A 57 7.13 -10.45 -4.25
N ALA A 58 6.29 -11.49 -4.28
CA ALA A 58 6.74 -12.86 -4.49
C ALA A 58 7.14 -13.08 -5.96
N LEU A 59 8.19 -12.39 -6.42
CA LEU A 59 8.59 -12.38 -7.83
C LEU A 59 9.43 -13.59 -8.20
N LEU A 60 10.35 -14.00 -7.33
CA LEU A 60 11.31 -15.08 -7.57
C LEU A 60 10.88 -16.33 -6.82
N LEU A 61 10.00 -17.13 -7.41
CA LEU A 61 9.42 -18.31 -6.76
C LEU A 61 10.45 -19.29 -6.19
N PRO A 62 11.62 -19.56 -6.80
CA PRO A 62 12.63 -20.42 -6.18
C PRO A 62 13.16 -19.87 -4.85
N PHE A 63 13.20 -18.54 -4.68
CA PHE A 63 13.55 -17.92 -3.41
C PHE A 63 12.43 -18.13 -2.38
N GLU A 64 11.19 -17.83 -2.74
CA GLU A 64 10.03 -17.99 -1.85
C GLU A 64 9.85 -19.46 -1.42
N GLU A 65 10.00 -20.40 -2.35
CA GLU A 65 9.97 -21.83 -2.07
C GLU A 65 11.06 -22.22 -1.06
N SER A 66 12.28 -21.73 -1.25
CA SER A 66 13.40 -22.02 -0.33
C SER A 66 13.17 -21.48 1.09
N MET A 67 12.34 -20.46 1.24
CA MET A 67 11.98 -19.83 2.51
C MET A 67 10.70 -20.42 3.12
N THR A 68 9.94 -21.21 2.37
CA THR A 68 8.68 -21.79 2.84
C THR A 68 8.93 -22.93 3.84
N ARG A 69 8.18 -22.93 4.93
CA ARG A 69 8.29 -23.91 6.04
C ARG A 69 6.91 -24.42 6.43
N ILE A 70 6.89 -25.61 6.98
CA ILE A 70 5.70 -26.17 7.63
C ILE A 70 5.68 -25.68 9.08
N ASP A 71 4.58 -25.08 9.49
CA ASP A 71 4.31 -24.79 10.90
C ASP A 71 4.07 -26.12 11.63
N SER A 72 4.91 -26.42 12.61
CA SER A 72 4.85 -27.68 13.38
C SER A 72 3.58 -27.82 14.23
N THR A 73 2.86 -26.74 14.48
CA THR A 73 1.62 -26.73 15.28
C THR A 73 0.37 -26.94 14.44
N THR A 74 0.33 -26.39 13.24
CA THR A 74 -0.85 -26.42 12.35
C THR A 74 -0.67 -27.38 11.17
N GLY A 75 0.55 -27.74 10.80
CA GLY A 75 0.87 -28.52 9.61
C GLY A 75 0.74 -27.73 8.30
N GLU A 76 0.53 -26.43 8.37
CA GLU A 76 0.32 -25.56 7.22
C GLU A 76 1.62 -24.92 6.72
N TYR A 77 1.68 -24.62 5.43
CA TYR A 77 2.84 -23.98 4.83
C TYR A 77 2.82 -22.47 5.03
N HIS A 78 3.92 -21.91 5.50
CA HIS A 78 4.14 -20.47 5.60
C HIS A 78 5.42 -20.09 4.86
N ASP A 79 5.32 -19.08 4.02
CA ASP A 79 6.50 -18.42 3.46
C ASP A 79 7.11 -17.52 4.54
N THR A 80 8.31 -17.86 5.00
CA THR A 80 9.01 -17.12 6.06
C THR A 80 9.89 -15.98 5.54
N SER A 81 9.84 -15.71 4.23
CA SER A 81 10.54 -14.57 3.60
C SER A 81 10.00 -13.22 4.08
N ALA A 82 8.68 -13.15 4.32
CA ALA A 82 8.00 -11.97 4.88
C ALA A 82 6.68 -12.35 5.58
N HIS A 83 6.12 -11.40 6.33
CA HIS A 83 4.79 -11.56 6.93
C HIS A 83 3.67 -11.51 5.89
N PHE A 84 3.88 -10.73 4.82
CA PHE A 84 2.92 -10.50 3.76
C PHE A 84 3.65 -10.52 2.41
N VAL A 85 3.16 -11.28 1.47
CA VAL A 85 3.70 -11.33 0.10
C VAL A 85 2.61 -10.96 -0.90
N TRP A 86 2.99 -10.35 -2.03
CA TRP A 86 1.98 -10.03 -3.05
C TRP A 86 2.36 -10.55 -4.43
N ILE A 87 1.32 -10.83 -5.22
CA ILE A 87 1.42 -11.16 -6.64
C ILE A 87 1.39 -9.87 -7.44
N GLY A 88 2.38 -9.69 -8.32
CA GLY A 88 2.46 -8.56 -9.23
C GLY A 88 1.37 -8.57 -10.30
N ASP A 89 1.12 -7.41 -10.92
CA ASP A 89 0.12 -7.27 -11.99
C ASP A 89 0.49 -8.09 -13.25
N ARG A 90 1.77 -8.37 -13.45
CA ARG A 90 2.31 -9.14 -14.57
C ARG A 90 2.30 -10.66 -14.34
N THR A 91 2.19 -11.11 -13.12
CA THR A 91 2.32 -12.52 -12.71
C THR A 91 1.04 -13.11 -12.12
N ARG A 92 -0.10 -12.42 -12.29
CA ARG A 92 -1.39 -12.74 -11.69
C ARG A 92 -2.31 -13.66 -12.52
N GLN A 93 -1.77 -14.31 -13.55
CA GLN A 93 -2.58 -15.23 -14.37
C GLN A 93 -3.20 -16.30 -13.49
N PRO A 94 -4.51 -16.55 -13.57
CA PRO A 94 -5.20 -17.51 -12.68
C PRO A 94 -4.61 -18.93 -12.67
N ASP A 95 -4.03 -19.36 -13.79
CA ASP A 95 -3.38 -20.66 -13.96
C ASP A 95 -1.84 -20.55 -13.89
N GLY A 96 -1.33 -19.42 -13.41
CA GLY A 96 0.11 -19.13 -13.32
C GLY A 96 0.75 -19.63 -12.03
N ALA A 97 2.06 -19.88 -12.09
CA ALA A 97 2.83 -20.41 -10.98
C ALA A 97 2.79 -19.52 -9.71
N HIS A 98 2.75 -18.21 -9.85
CA HIS A 98 2.68 -17.28 -8.72
C HIS A 98 1.35 -17.39 -7.96
N VAL A 99 0.25 -17.55 -8.70
CA VAL A 99 -1.07 -17.75 -8.10
C VAL A 99 -1.13 -19.10 -7.38
N GLU A 100 -0.60 -20.15 -8.03
CA GLU A 100 -0.55 -21.49 -7.43
C GLU A 100 0.31 -21.53 -6.17
N PHE A 101 1.48 -20.91 -6.18
CA PHE A 101 2.34 -20.79 -4.99
C PHE A 101 1.61 -20.08 -3.85
N CYS A 102 1.05 -18.91 -4.12
CA CYS A 102 0.36 -18.12 -3.10
C CYS A 102 -0.92 -18.78 -2.58
N ARG A 103 -1.58 -19.62 -3.38
CA ARG A 103 -2.69 -20.46 -2.94
C ARG A 103 -2.26 -21.47 -1.88
N GLY A 104 -1.03 -21.98 -1.98
CA GLY A 104 -0.49 -23.05 -1.11
C GLY A 104 0.04 -22.58 0.24
N ILE A 105 0.29 -21.29 0.43
CA ILE A 105 0.83 -20.73 1.69
C ILE A 105 -0.28 -20.07 2.53
N LYS A 106 -0.08 -19.98 3.84
CA LYS A 106 -1.07 -19.39 4.79
C LYS A 106 -0.82 -17.93 5.16
N ASN A 107 0.23 -17.32 4.62
CA ASN A 107 0.49 -15.90 4.81
C ASN A 107 -0.71 -15.05 4.32
N PRO A 108 -0.98 -13.88 4.90
CA PRO A 108 -1.78 -12.86 4.23
C PRO A 108 -1.17 -12.52 2.87
N ILE A 109 -2.01 -12.37 1.84
CA ILE A 109 -1.57 -12.20 0.45
C ILE A 109 -2.08 -10.90 -0.13
N GLY A 110 -1.25 -10.24 -0.94
CA GLY A 110 -1.64 -9.15 -1.80
C GLY A 110 -1.78 -9.57 -3.27
N LEU A 111 -2.67 -8.91 -3.98
CA LEU A 111 -2.84 -9.06 -5.42
C LEU A 111 -2.91 -7.68 -6.09
N LYS A 112 -1.96 -7.39 -6.98
CA LYS A 112 -1.98 -6.13 -7.75
C LYS A 112 -3.09 -6.15 -8.79
N CYS A 113 -3.88 -5.09 -8.83
CA CYS A 113 -5.00 -4.90 -9.74
C CYS A 113 -4.80 -3.64 -10.58
N GLY A 114 -4.46 -3.81 -11.84
CA GLY A 114 -4.25 -2.73 -12.81
C GLY A 114 -5.42 -2.56 -13.79
N PRO A 115 -5.31 -1.63 -14.75
CA PRO A 115 -6.38 -1.30 -15.70
C PRO A 115 -6.85 -2.46 -16.60
N THR A 116 -6.06 -3.51 -16.73
CA THR A 116 -6.39 -4.70 -17.53
C THR A 116 -7.17 -5.76 -16.75
N MET A 117 -7.33 -5.59 -15.43
CA MET A 117 -8.09 -6.52 -14.60
C MET A 117 -9.56 -6.49 -14.96
N LYS A 118 -10.12 -7.65 -15.28
CA LYS A 118 -11.56 -7.82 -15.51
C LYS A 118 -12.26 -8.27 -14.24
N PRO A 119 -13.53 -7.86 -14.01
CA PRO A 119 -14.28 -8.28 -12.82
C PRO A 119 -14.36 -9.80 -12.63
N GLU A 120 -14.62 -10.55 -13.71
CA GLU A 120 -14.76 -12.01 -13.69
C GLU A 120 -13.41 -12.69 -13.34
N GLU A 121 -12.31 -12.16 -13.89
CA GLU A 121 -10.95 -12.63 -13.58
C GLU A 121 -10.61 -12.37 -12.11
N LEU A 122 -10.96 -11.19 -11.60
CA LEU A 122 -10.71 -10.85 -10.19
C LEU A 122 -11.48 -11.77 -9.24
N VAL A 123 -12.77 -12.02 -9.52
CA VAL A 123 -13.58 -12.97 -8.72
C VAL A 123 -12.95 -14.37 -8.74
N ARG A 124 -12.51 -14.86 -9.92
CA ARG A 124 -11.82 -16.15 -10.05
C ARG A 124 -10.55 -16.18 -9.20
N LEU A 125 -9.71 -15.15 -9.27
CA LEU A 125 -8.49 -15.05 -8.48
C LEU A 125 -8.76 -15.02 -6.98
N CYS A 126 -9.77 -14.28 -6.54
CA CYS A 126 -10.17 -14.27 -5.13
C CYS A 126 -10.60 -15.66 -4.64
N ASN A 127 -11.37 -16.40 -5.43
CA ASN A 127 -11.79 -17.76 -5.08
C ASN A 127 -10.63 -18.75 -5.04
N ILE A 128 -9.59 -18.56 -5.87
CA ILE A 128 -8.38 -19.40 -5.85
C ILE A 128 -7.53 -19.07 -4.61
N LEU A 129 -7.28 -17.78 -4.36
CA LEU A 129 -6.34 -17.33 -3.33
C LEU A 129 -6.94 -17.32 -1.92
N ASN A 130 -8.26 -17.28 -1.81
CA ASN A 130 -8.99 -17.24 -0.54
C ASN A 130 -10.28 -18.07 -0.62
N SER A 131 -10.13 -19.36 -0.88
CA SER A 131 -11.25 -20.30 -1.10
C SER A 131 -12.20 -20.40 0.10
N GLU A 132 -11.69 -20.18 1.31
CA GLU A 132 -12.48 -20.19 2.55
C GLU A 132 -13.14 -18.82 2.84
N ASN A 133 -12.93 -17.84 1.98
CA ASN A 133 -13.40 -16.48 2.15
C ASN A 133 -13.08 -15.90 3.54
N GLU A 134 -11.86 -16.15 3.99
CA GLU A 134 -11.36 -15.70 5.29
C GLU A 134 -11.12 -14.19 5.29
N ALA A 135 -11.60 -13.51 6.32
CA ALA A 135 -11.38 -12.07 6.48
C ALA A 135 -9.91 -11.77 6.82
N GLY A 136 -9.31 -10.80 6.13
CA GLY A 136 -7.91 -10.42 6.35
C GLY A 136 -6.90 -11.21 5.53
N ARG A 137 -7.28 -12.31 4.89
CA ARG A 137 -6.41 -13.16 4.08
C ARG A 137 -5.94 -12.47 2.80
N LEU A 138 -6.84 -11.80 2.08
CA LEU A 138 -6.55 -11.25 0.75
C LEU A 138 -6.69 -9.73 0.71
N THR A 139 -5.63 -9.06 0.27
CA THR A 139 -5.60 -7.62 0.00
C THR A 139 -5.50 -7.37 -1.50
N LEU A 140 -6.46 -6.64 -2.05
CA LEU A 140 -6.45 -6.19 -3.45
C LEU A 140 -5.79 -4.81 -3.53
N ILE A 141 -4.67 -4.73 -4.24
CA ILE A 141 -3.83 -3.53 -4.32
C ILE A 141 -4.08 -2.85 -5.67
N SER A 142 -4.93 -1.84 -5.68
CA SER A 142 -5.28 -1.09 -6.89
C SER A 142 -4.12 -0.22 -7.37
N ARG A 143 -3.85 -0.22 -8.69
CA ARG A 143 -2.79 0.58 -9.34
C ARG A 143 -3.22 1.02 -10.74
N PHE A 144 -4.15 1.93 -10.82
CA PHE A 144 -4.78 2.33 -12.08
C PHE A 144 -4.18 3.57 -12.73
N GLY A 145 -3.53 4.43 -11.95
CA GLY A 145 -3.19 5.79 -12.33
C GLY A 145 -4.32 6.78 -12.06
N ALA A 146 -3.94 8.01 -11.85
CA ALA A 146 -4.83 9.11 -11.40
C ALA A 146 -6.09 9.31 -12.28
N ASP A 147 -5.96 9.08 -13.59
CA ASP A 147 -7.03 9.33 -14.56
C ASP A 147 -7.94 8.11 -14.78
N ASN A 148 -7.52 6.94 -14.32
CA ASN A 148 -8.20 5.67 -14.60
C ASN A 148 -8.91 5.06 -13.39
N VAL A 149 -8.49 5.39 -12.17
CA VAL A 149 -9.01 4.76 -10.95
C VAL A 149 -10.53 4.90 -10.84
N GLN A 150 -11.09 6.07 -11.13
CA GLN A 150 -12.54 6.30 -11.10
C GLN A 150 -13.31 5.52 -12.18
N LYS A 151 -12.63 5.19 -13.29
CA LYS A 151 -13.24 4.47 -14.41
C LYS A 151 -13.30 2.95 -14.18
N TYR A 152 -12.26 2.38 -13.62
CA TYR A 152 -12.10 0.92 -13.56
C TYR A 152 -12.37 0.33 -12.18
N LEU A 153 -11.96 0.99 -11.10
CA LEU A 153 -12.07 0.46 -9.75
C LEU A 153 -13.51 0.17 -9.29
N PRO A 154 -14.53 1.02 -9.60
CA PRO A 154 -15.89 0.76 -9.15
C PRO A 154 -16.44 -0.61 -9.59
N LYS A 155 -16.20 -0.99 -10.86
CA LYS A 155 -16.68 -2.27 -11.40
C LYS A 155 -16.08 -3.47 -10.68
N LEU A 156 -14.81 -3.37 -10.28
CA LEU A 156 -14.14 -4.43 -9.52
C LEU A 156 -14.70 -4.52 -8.09
N MET A 157 -14.89 -3.39 -7.43
CA MET A 157 -15.49 -3.35 -6.09
C MET A 157 -16.92 -3.90 -6.07
N GLN A 158 -17.70 -3.56 -7.09
CA GLN A 158 -19.08 -4.06 -7.25
C GLN A 158 -19.11 -5.58 -7.47
N ALA A 159 -18.19 -6.12 -8.29
CA ALA A 159 -18.10 -7.56 -8.53
C ALA A 159 -17.74 -8.32 -7.24
N ILE A 160 -16.74 -7.85 -6.50
CA ILE A 160 -16.33 -8.42 -5.20
C ILE A 160 -17.50 -8.40 -4.20
N LYS A 161 -18.20 -7.28 -4.13
CA LYS A 161 -19.35 -7.11 -3.23
C LYS A 161 -20.52 -8.01 -3.60
N LYS A 162 -20.82 -8.15 -4.90
CA LYS A 162 -21.89 -9.02 -5.42
C LYS A 162 -21.67 -10.48 -5.03
N GLU A 163 -20.43 -10.93 -5.08
CA GLU A 163 -20.06 -12.30 -4.72
C GLU A 163 -19.82 -12.49 -3.20
N GLY A 164 -20.00 -11.45 -2.38
CA GLY A 164 -19.80 -11.52 -0.92
C GLY A 164 -18.37 -11.84 -0.48
N LEU A 165 -17.37 -11.53 -1.32
CA LEU A 165 -15.96 -11.84 -1.05
C LEU A 165 -15.36 -10.88 -0.04
N LYS A 166 -14.68 -11.43 0.97
CA LYS A 166 -14.02 -10.67 2.04
C LYS A 166 -12.61 -10.31 1.62
N VAL A 167 -12.40 -9.06 1.25
CA VAL A 167 -11.10 -8.54 0.83
C VAL A 167 -10.81 -7.20 1.49
N ILE A 168 -9.54 -6.87 1.58
CA ILE A 168 -9.07 -5.53 1.95
C ILE A 168 -8.66 -4.80 0.67
N TRP A 169 -9.12 -3.56 0.48
CA TRP A 169 -8.66 -2.73 -0.62
C TRP A 169 -7.53 -1.80 -0.17
N SER A 170 -6.43 -1.79 -0.92
CA SER A 170 -5.31 -0.86 -0.74
C SER A 170 -5.03 -0.13 -2.05
N CYS A 171 -4.49 1.07 -1.99
CA CYS A 171 -4.12 1.84 -3.16
C CYS A 171 -2.60 1.92 -3.31
N ASP A 172 -2.10 1.52 -4.47
CA ASP A 172 -0.74 1.79 -4.94
C ASP A 172 -0.79 2.94 -5.95
N PRO A 173 -0.57 4.18 -5.52
CA PRO A 173 -0.63 5.34 -6.39
C PRO A 173 0.70 5.59 -7.12
N MET A 174 1.68 4.70 -6.95
CA MET A 174 3.03 4.87 -7.49
C MET A 174 3.13 4.30 -8.91
N HIS A 175 2.83 3.00 -9.06
CA HIS A 175 3.12 2.27 -10.29
C HIS A 175 2.21 2.63 -11.47
N GLY A 176 0.99 3.10 -11.22
CA GLY A 176 0.07 3.58 -12.25
C GLY A 176 0.38 4.99 -12.78
N ASN A 177 1.24 5.74 -12.10
CA ASN A 177 1.57 7.13 -12.42
C ASN A 177 3.03 7.33 -12.87
N THR A 178 3.75 6.24 -13.14
CA THR A 178 5.13 6.32 -13.64
C THR A 178 5.15 6.81 -15.07
N ILE A 179 5.92 7.86 -15.33
CA ILE A 179 6.19 8.45 -16.64
C ILE A 179 7.70 8.46 -16.90
N LYS A 180 8.07 8.67 -18.15
CA LYS A 180 9.46 8.94 -18.56
C LYS A 180 9.57 10.44 -18.82
N ALA A 181 10.40 11.13 -18.02
CA ALA A 181 10.71 12.55 -18.22
C ALA A 181 11.45 12.80 -19.52
N ALA A 182 11.45 14.03 -20.02
CA ALA A 182 12.22 14.44 -21.18
C ALA A 182 13.73 14.18 -21.01
N THR A 183 14.22 14.25 -19.78
CA THR A 183 15.59 13.92 -19.38
C THR A 183 15.92 12.42 -19.42
N GLY A 184 14.93 11.56 -19.69
CA GLY A 184 15.09 10.10 -19.80
C GLY A 184 14.87 9.34 -18.48
N PHE A 185 14.81 10.02 -17.34
CA PHE A 185 14.55 9.41 -16.04
C PHE A 185 13.08 8.96 -15.91
N LYS A 186 12.86 7.83 -15.23
CA LYS A 186 11.53 7.47 -14.77
C LYS A 186 11.16 8.32 -13.57
N THR A 187 9.97 8.90 -13.57
CA THR A 187 9.50 9.76 -12.49
C THR A 187 7.99 9.59 -12.30
N ARG A 188 7.49 10.21 -11.26
CA ARG A 188 6.06 10.27 -10.93
C ARG A 188 5.70 11.69 -10.54
N PRO A 189 4.75 12.35 -11.23
CA PRO A 189 4.24 13.64 -10.78
C PRO A 189 3.53 13.48 -9.44
N PHE A 190 3.98 14.18 -8.41
CA PHE A 190 3.39 14.09 -7.06
C PHE A 190 1.88 14.37 -7.06
N GLU A 191 1.44 15.33 -7.87
CA GLU A 191 0.01 15.65 -7.98
C GLU A 191 -0.82 14.48 -8.55
N SER A 192 -0.25 13.68 -9.44
CA SER A 192 -0.91 12.46 -9.95
C SER A 192 -1.01 11.39 -8.86
N VAL A 193 0.06 11.19 -8.09
CA VAL A 193 0.06 10.28 -6.94
C VAL A 193 -1.03 10.68 -5.94
N LEU A 194 -1.06 11.96 -5.55
CA LEU A 194 -2.05 12.50 -4.62
C LEU A 194 -3.48 12.43 -5.17
N LYS A 195 -3.67 12.67 -6.48
CA LYS A 195 -4.97 12.57 -7.16
C LYS A 195 -5.49 11.12 -7.14
N GLU A 196 -4.65 10.13 -7.42
CA GLU A 196 -5.07 8.71 -7.36
C GLU A 196 -5.49 8.32 -5.95
N VAL A 197 -4.73 8.71 -4.92
CA VAL A 197 -5.12 8.49 -3.52
C VAL A 197 -6.49 9.08 -3.21
N LYS A 198 -6.72 10.35 -3.54
CA LYS A 198 -8.02 11.00 -3.30
C LYS A 198 -9.17 10.31 -4.02
N ASN A 199 -8.95 9.94 -5.28
CA ASN A 199 -9.94 9.26 -6.10
C ASN A 199 -10.23 7.84 -5.58
N PHE A 200 -9.20 7.12 -5.11
CA PHE A 200 -9.37 5.81 -4.48
C PHE A 200 -10.29 5.88 -3.26
N PHE A 201 -10.06 6.82 -2.35
CA PHE A 201 -10.91 6.98 -1.17
C PHE A 201 -12.34 7.42 -1.54
N ALA A 202 -12.48 8.32 -2.52
CA ALA A 202 -13.79 8.75 -3.01
C ALA A 202 -14.59 7.59 -3.62
N VAL A 203 -13.96 6.75 -4.44
CA VAL A 203 -14.57 5.54 -5.01
C VAL A 203 -14.92 4.55 -3.91
N SER A 204 -14.00 4.28 -2.98
CA SER A 204 -14.24 3.36 -1.87
C SER A 204 -15.45 3.78 -1.02
N GLN A 205 -15.59 5.08 -0.76
CA GLN A 205 -16.73 5.64 -0.03
C GLN A 205 -18.04 5.49 -0.84
N ALA A 206 -18.02 5.82 -2.14
CA ALA A 206 -19.18 5.72 -3.01
C ALA A 206 -19.69 4.27 -3.13
N GLU A 207 -18.76 3.32 -3.28
CA GLU A 207 -19.05 1.89 -3.37
C GLU A 207 -19.28 1.23 -2.00
N LYS A 208 -19.15 1.97 -0.89
CA LYS A 208 -19.25 1.43 0.48
C LYS A 208 -18.31 0.24 0.69
N SER A 209 -17.10 0.33 0.16
CA SER A 209 -16.05 -0.67 0.31
C SER A 209 -15.03 -0.21 1.35
N TYR A 210 -14.40 -1.18 2.04
CA TYR A 210 -13.40 -0.87 3.05
C TYR A 210 -12.06 -0.48 2.40
N ALA A 211 -11.64 0.76 2.62
CA ALA A 211 -10.32 1.26 2.21
C ALA A 211 -9.32 0.97 3.33
N GLY A 212 -8.54 -0.10 3.19
CA GLY A 212 -7.62 -0.60 4.21
C GLY A 212 -6.31 0.19 4.33
N GLY A 213 -5.88 0.87 3.27
CA GLY A 213 -4.63 1.62 3.34
C GLY A 213 -4.02 2.00 1.99
N LEU A 214 -2.76 2.38 2.07
CA LEU A 214 -1.93 2.76 0.93
C LEU A 214 -0.71 1.85 0.84
N HIS A 215 -0.30 1.56 -0.39
CA HIS A 215 0.93 0.87 -0.72
C HIS A 215 1.86 1.86 -1.43
N ILE A 216 2.84 2.38 -0.68
CA ILE A 216 3.70 3.47 -1.15
C ILE A 216 5.15 2.99 -1.15
N GLU A 217 5.86 3.28 -2.24
CA GLU A 217 7.32 3.15 -2.28
C GLU A 217 7.96 4.40 -1.67
N MET A 218 8.77 4.19 -0.67
CA MET A 218 9.50 5.24 0.04
C MET A 218 10.87 4.75 0.44
N THR A 219 11.82 5.66 0.56
CA THR A 219 13.13 5.40 1.15
C THR A 219 13.45 6.46 2.19
N GLY A 220 14.24 6.09 3.20
CA GLY A 220 14.81 7.03 4.17
C GLY A 220 16.03 7.79 3.65
N GLN A 221 16.47 7.53 2.42
CA GLN A 221 17.58 8.23 1.78
C GLN A 221 17.10 9.54 1.14
N ASP A 222 18.00 10.51 1.05
CA ASP A 222 17.78 11.77 0.35
C ASP A 222 17.91 11.55 -1.17
N VAL A 223 16.79 11.23 -1.81
CA VAL A 223 16.70 10.93 -3.25
C VAL A 223 15.65 11.81 -3.92
N THR A 224 15.80 12.02 -5.23
CA THR A 224 14.86 12.77 -6.06
C THR A 224 14.27 11.83 -7.12
N GLU A 225 13.05 11.35 -6.90
CA GLU A 225 12.35 10.45 -7.83
C GLU A 225 11.00 11.01 -8.34
N CYS A 226 10.37 11.89 -7.58
CA CYS A 226 9.09 12.48 -7.95
C CYS A 226 9.26 13.94 -8.33
N THR A 227 8.51 14.38 -9.35
CA THR A 227 8.42 15.80 -9.72
C THR A 227 7.27 16.50 -8.99
N GLY A 228 7.37 17.81 -8.84
CA GLY A 228 6.38 18.64 -8.16
C GLY A 228 6.50 18.62 -6.64
N GLY A 229 5.38 18.49 -5.95
CA GLY A 229 5.33 18.48 -4.49
C GLY A 229 5.70 19.80 -3.82
N ALA A 230 5.95 19.77 -2.51
CA ALA A 230 6.24 20.97 -1.72
C ALA A 230 7.54 21.67 -2.13
N GLN A 231 8.52 20.92 -2.61
CA GLN A 231 9.81 21.43 -3.06
C GLN A 231 9.79 21.90 -4.52
N LYS A 232 8.68 21.69 -5.24
CA LYS A 232 8.50 22.07 -6.66
C LYS A 232 9.59 21.48 -7.57
N ILE A 233 9.97 20.23 -7.34
CA ILE A 233 10.98 19.52 -8.11
C ILE A 233 10.61 19.54 -9.60
N SER A 234 11.53 20.01 -10.45
CA SER A 234 11.41 20.01 -11.91
C SER A 234 11.97 18.70 -12.50
N GLU A 235 11.79 18.49 -13.82
CA GLU A 235 12.43 17.35 -14.51
C GLU A 235 13.96 17.47 -14.54
N ASP A 236 14.50 18.70 -14.61
CA ASP A 236 15.94 18.94 -14.60
C ASP A 236 16.57 18.58 -13.25
N ASP A 237 15.83 18.76 -12.15
CA ASP A 237 16.28 18.41 -10.80
C ASP A 237 16.41 16.90 -10.60
N LEU A 238 15.78 16.07 -11.44
CA LEU A 238 15.86 14.61 -11.34
C LEU A 238 17.29 14.09 -11.47
N SER A 239 18.17 14.78 -12.18
CA SER A 239 19.59 14.42 -12.29
C SER A 239 20.32 14.54 -10.96
N ASN A 240 19.79 15.35 -10.02
CA ASN A 240 20.37 15.58 -8.71
C ASN A 240 19.91 14.46 -7.74
N ARG A 241 20.83 13.58 -7.34
CA ARG A 241 20.55 12.50 -6.38
C ARG A 241 19.48 11.49 -6.81
N TYR A 242 19.27 11.32 -8.13
CA TYR A 242 18.37 10.30 -8.64
C TYR A 242 18.87 8.91 -8.25
N ARG A 243 18.07 8.20 -7.45
CA ARG A 243 18.28 6.79 -7.12
C ARG A 243 16.94 6.12 -7.13
N THR A 244 16.64 5.40 -8.18
CA THR A 244 15.43 4.59 -8.18
C THR A 244 15.70 3.24 -7.53
N HIS A 245 14.87 2.86 -6.57
CA HIS A 245 14.81 1.51 -6.01
C HIS A 245 13.71 0.68 -6.69
N CYS A 246 12.90 1.33 -7.53
CA CYS A 246 11.95 0.67 -8.39
C CYS A 246 12.65 0.15 -9.64
N ASP A 247 12.07 -0.88 -10.25
CA ASP A 247 12.58 -1.49 -11.48
C ASP A 247 13.11 -0.44 -12.47
N PRO A 248 14.42 -0.40 -12.75
CA PRO A 248 15.00 0.57 -13.67
C PRO A 248 14.68 0.30 -15.14
N ARG A 249 13.91 -0.75 -15.43
CA ARG A 249 13.52 -1.17 -16.80
C ARG A 249 12.31 -0.43 -17.32
#